data_9d61aa16e2db7dc38bf4d16841465da8
#
_entry.id   9d61aa16e2db7dc38bf4d16841465da8
#
_cell.length_a   1.000
_cell.length_b   1.000
_cell.length_c   1.000
_cell.angle_alpha   90.00
_cell.angle_beta   90.00
_cell.angle_gamma   90.00
#
_symmetry.space_group_name_H-M   'P 1'
#
loop_
_entity.id
_entity.type
_entity.pdbx_description
1 polymer ?
#
loop_
_entity_poly.entity_id
_entity_poly.type
_entity_poly.pdbx_seq_one_letter_code
_entity_poly.pdbx_strand_id
1 'polypeptide(L)'
;MDFFSVQNILVHIPIGAGGYDLSWIEAVGTIAGLLCIGLASLEKISNYFFGLINVTLFGIIFFQILLYASLLLQVFFFAANIYGWYAWSRQTSQNEAELKIRWLPLPKALSWLAVCVVSIGLMTVFINPVFAFLTRVAVMIKIGRASCRERV
;
A
#
# COMPACT_ATOMS: atom_id res chain seq x y z
N MET A 1 24.77 -6.34 10.47
CA MET A 1 24.68 -5.98 9.03
C MET A 1 23.20 -5.93 8.68
N ASP A 2 22.59 -4.79 8.87
CA ASP A 2 21.14 -4.66 8.71
C ASP A 2 20.81 -4.12 7.33
N PHE A 3 21.05 -4.96 6.30
CA PHE A 3 20.80 -4.61 4.91
C PHE A 3 19.34 -4.18 4.69
N PHE A 4 18.44 -4.75 5.49
CA PHE A 4 17.00 -4.45 5.47
C PHE A 4 16.58 -3.35 6.47
N SER A 5 17.54 -2.62 7.06
CA SER A 5 17.23 -1.52 7.96
C SER A 5 16.87 -0.26 7.17
N VAL A 6 15.82 0.44 7.61
CA VAL A 6 15.43 1.76 7.09
C VAL A 6 16.53 2.82 7.32
N GLN A 7 17.46 2.55 8.25
CA GLN A 7 18.59 3.48 8.57
C GLN A 7 19.72 3.46 7.53
N ASN A 8 19.73 2.49 6.60
CA ASN A 8 20.71 2.46 5.51
C ASN A 8 20.30 3.43 4.40
N ILE A 9 20.73 4.68 4.54
CA ILE A 9 20.46 5.75 3.59
C ILE A 9 21.26 5.53 2.32
N LEU A 10 20.58 5.44 1.16
CA LEU A 10 21.18 5.37 -0.16
C LEU A 10 21.53 6.76 -0.70
N VAL A 11 20.57 7.67 -0.63
CA VAL A 11 20.67 9.02 -1.18
C VAL A 11 19.91 10.00 -0.30
N HIS A 12 20.55 11.10 0.03
CA HIS A 12 19.88 12.25 0.64
C HIS A 12 19.37 13.18 -0.46
N ILE A 13 18.06 13.32 -0.58
CA ILE A 13 17.43 14.16 -1.59
C ILE A 13 17.04 15.49 -0.91
N PRO A 14 17.63 16.62 -1.29
CA PRO A 14 17.32 17.91 -0.68
C PRO A 14 15.99 18.46 -1.21
N ILE A 15 14.87 17.90 -0.72
CA ILE A 15 13.52 18.36 -1.07
C ILE A 15 12.90 19.06 0.15
N GLY A 16 12.57 20.34 0.02
CA GLY A 16 11.94 21.13 1.09
C GLY A 16 12.89 21.48 2.26
N ALA A 17 12.32 21.89 3.39
CA ALA A 17 13.08 22.42 4.53
C ALA A 17 13.85 21.36 5.36
N GLY A 18 13.72 20.05 5.05
CA GLY A 18 14.31 18.97 5.85
C GLY A 18 15.03 17.88 5.06
N GLY A 19 14.96 17.88 3.72
CA GLY A 19 15.48 16.78 2.91
C GLY A 19 14.71 15.46 3.11
N TYR A 20 14.90 14.49 2.21
CA TYR A 20 14.34 13.15 2.31
C TYR A 20 15.47 12.12 2.17
N ASP A 21 15.60 11.25 3.18
CA ASP A 21 16.59 10.19 3.21
C ASP A 21 15.97 8.91 2.62
N LEU A 22 16.35 8.59 1.38
CA LEU A 22 15.91 7.38 0.69
C LEU A 22 16.73 6.18 1.16
N SER A 23 16.10 5.19 1.75
CA SER A 23 16.76 3.95 2.15
C SER A 23 16.90 2.95 0.99
N TRP A 24 17.88 2.05 1.08
CA TRP A 24 18.07 0.98 0.08
C TRP A 24 16.83 0.12 -0.11
N ILE A 25 16.21 -0.29 0.98
CA ILE A 25 15.00 -1.13 0.94
C ILE A 25 13.83 -0.42 0.24
N GLU A 26 13.71 0.89 0.45
CA GLU A 26 12.69 1.72 -0.17
C GLU A 26 12.94 1.89 -1.68
N ALA A 27 14.20 2.13 -2.07
CA ALA A 27 14.58 2.23 -3.48
C ALA A 27 14.28 0.93 -4.25
N VAL A 28 14.69 -0.22 -3.70
CA VAL A 28 14.43 -1.54 -4.31
C VAL A 28 12.93 -1.83 -4.35
N GLY A 29 12.20 -1.54 -3.27
CA GLY A 29 10.75 -1.68 -3.22
C GLY A 29 10.04 -0.83 -4.27
N THR A 30 10.45 0.43 -4.44
CA THR A 30 9.89 1.34 -5.45
C THR A 30 10.16 0.86 -6.87
N ILE A 31 11.38 0.42 -7.17
CA ILE A 31 11.72 -0.16 -8.48
C ILE A 31 10.87 -1.39 -8.76
N ALA A 32 10.72 -2.30 -7.80
CA ALA A 32 9.87 -3.47 -7.95
C ALA A 32 8.40 -3.08 -8.19
N GLY A 33 7.91 -2.04 -7.52
CA GLY A 33 6.56 -1.49 -7.75
C GLY A 33 6.38 -0.91 -9.15
N LEU A 34 7.35 -0.15 -9.64
CA LEU A 34 7.31 0.39 -11.00
C LEU A 34 7.33 -0.74 -12.06
N LEU A 35 8.16 -1.76 -11.86
CA LEU A 35 8.18 -2.94 -12.73
C LEU A 35 6.84 -3.70 -12.69
N CYS A 36 6.24 -3.84 -11.50
CA CYS A 36 4.92 -4.45 -11.34
C CYS A 36 3.88 -3.70 -12.18
N ILE A 37 3.80 -2.37 -12.06
CA ILE A 37 2.84 -1.55 -12.83
C ILE A 37 3.13 -1.63 -14.33
N GLY A 38 4.40 -1.55 -14.75
CA GLY A 38 4.79 -1.66 -16.14
C GLY A 38 4.41 -3.03 -16.76
N LEU A 39 4.65 -4.12 -16.04
CA LEU A 39 4.27 -5.46 -16.48
C LEU A 39 2.75 -5.68 -16.44
N ALA A 40 2.05 -5.08 -15.48
CA ALA A 40 0.59 -5.12 -15.44
C ALA A 40 -0.04 -4.41 -16.64
N SER A 41 0.52 -3.28 -17.09
CA SER A 41 0.05 -2.58 -18.28
C SER A 41 0.30 -3.38 -19.58
N LEU A 42 1.25 -4.31 -19.57
CA LEU A 42 1.55 -5.24 -20.64
C LEU A 42 0.80 -6.60 -20.50
N GLU A 43 -0.13 -6.69 -19.56
CA GLU A 43 -0.94 -7.89 -19.26
C GLU A 43 -0.10 -9.15 -18.96
N LYS A 44 1.14 -8.97 -18.47
CA LYS A 44 2.06 -10.08 -18.16
C LYS A 44 1.84 -10.58 -16.72
N ILE A 45 1.68 -11.89 -16.56
CA ILE A 45 1.53 -12.56 -15.25
C ILE A 45 2.72 -12.28 -14.31
N SER A 46 3.90 -12.01 -14.86
CA SER A 46 5.09 -11.67 -14.08
C SER A 46 4.94 -10.43 -13.19
N ASN A 47 3.91 -9.60 -13.42
CA ASN A 47 3.61 -8.45 -12.56
C ASN A 47 3.38 -8.86 -11.11
N TYR A 48 2.71 -10.01 -10.87
CA TYR A 48 2.43 -10.51 -9.52
C TYR A 48 3.70 -10.85 -8.75
N PHE A 49 4.74 -11.37 -9.43
CA PHE A 49 6.02 -11.64 -8.81
C PHE A 49 6.68 -10.36 -8.28
N PHE A 50 6.76 -9.31 -9.11
CA PHE A 50 7.30 -8.02 -8.69
C PHE A 50 6.39 -7.33 -7.66
N GLY A 51 5.09 -7.52 -7.74
CA GLY A 51 4.13 -7.07 -6.75
C GLY A 51 4.37 -7.69 -5.38
N LEU A 52 4.65 -8.99 -5.30
CA LEU A 52 4.98 -9.68 -4.04
C LEU A 52 6.28 -9.16 -3.42
N ILE A 53 7.32 -8.92 -4.23
CA ILE A 53 8.57 -8.31 -3.75
C ILE A 53 8.30 -6.92 -3.18
N ASN A 54 7.59 -6.07 -3.92
CA ASN A 54 7.24 -4.72 -3.48
C ASN A 54 6.50 -4.73 -2.14
N VAL A 55 5.41 -5.48 -2.05
CA VAL A 55 4.57 -5.56 -0.84
C VAL A 55 5.35 -6.10 0.36
N THR A 56 6.24 -7.07 0.16
CA THR A 56 7.07 -7.62 1.23
C THR A 56 8.06 -6.58 1.75
N LEU A 57 8.76 -5.88 0.86
CA LEU A 57 9.73 -4.86 1.24
C LEU A 57 9.06 -3.69 1.97
N PHE A 58 7.94 -3.17 1.46
CA PHE A 58 7.18 -2.12 2.13
C PHE A 58 6.56 -2.61 3.45
N GLY A 59 6.17 -3.89 3.54
CA GLY A 59 5.73 -4.50 4.79
C GLY A 59 6.82 -4.47 5.86
N ILE A 60 8.07 -4.79 5.51
CA ILE A 60 9.22 -4.70 6.41
C ILE A 60 9.47 -3.26 6.86
N ILE A 61 9.39 -2.29 5.94
CA ILE A 61 9.53 -0.86 6.25
C ILE A 61 8.46 -0.43 7.26
N PHE A 62 7.19 -0.71 6.99
CA PHE A 62 6.08 -0.31 7.86
C PHE A 62 6.13 -0.97 9.24
N PHE A 63 6.65 -2.19 9.31
CA PHE A 63 6.91 -2.85 10.59
C PHE A 63 7.99 -2.12 11.40
N GLN A 64 9.10 -1.72 10.76
CA GLN A 64 10.21 -1.02 11.42
C GLN A 64 9.80 0.37 11.93
N ILE A 65 8.97 1.10 11.18
CA ILE A 65 8.49 2.43 11.58
C ILE A 65 7.21 2.38 12.43
N LEU A 66 6.79 1.17 12.86
CA LEU A 66 5.62 0.93 13.73
C LEU A 66 4.29 1.43 13.13
N LEU A 67 4.18 1.46 11.80
CA LEU A 67 2.98 1.89 11.09
C LEU A 67 2.05 0.69 10.82
N TYR A 68 1.45 0.16 11.88
CA TYR A 68 0.68 -1.09 11.84
C TYR A 68 -0.53 -1.07 10.90
N ALA A 69 -1.19 0.08 10.73
CA ALA A 69 -2.31 0.21 9.79
C ALA A 69 -1.87 -0.01 8.34
N SER A 70 -0.73 0.55 7.95
CA SER A 70 -0.13 0.34 6.62
C SER A 70 0.42 -1.07 6.47
N LEU A 71 0.96 -1.66 7.53
CA LEU A 71 1.39 -3.07 7.54
C LEU A 71 0.21 -4.01 7.26
N LEU A 72 -0.94 -3.79 7.90
CA LEU A 72 -2.15 -4.57 7.66
C LEU A 72 -2.59 -4.49 6.18
N LEU A 73 -2.51 -3.30 5.60
CA LEU A 73 -2.79 -3.09 4.18
C LEU A 73 -1.83 -3.89 3.28
N GLN A 74 -0.55 -3.97 3.63
CA GLN A 74 0.42 -4.78 2.90
C GLN A 74 0.12 -6.28 2.99
N VAL A 75 -0.33 -6.77 4.13
CA VAL A 75 -0.78 -8.17 4.28
C VAL A 75 -1.97 -8.45 3.35
N PHE A 76 -2.92 -7.53 3.26
CA PHE A 76 -4.04 -7.64 2.32
C PHE A 76 -3.54 -7.67 0.85
N PHE A 77 -2.65 -6.76 0.47
CA PHE A 77 -2.08 -6.74 -0.89
C PHE A 77 -1.26 -7.99 -1.19
N PHE A 78 -0.55 -8.55 -0.21
CA PHE A 78 0.17 -9.81 -0.37
C PHE A 78 -0.78 -10.95 -0.72
N ALA A 79 -1.87 -11.10 0.02
CA ALA A 79 -2.91 -12.09 -0.26
C ALA A 79 -3.57 -11.86 -1.62
N ALA A 80 -3.88 -10.61 -1.97
CA ALA A 80 -4.47 -10.25 -3.26
C ALA A 80 -3.54 -10.57 -4.44
N ASN A 81 -2.23 -10.36 -4.31
CA ASN A 81 -1.24 -10.73 -5.33
C ASN A 81 -1.16 -12.26 -5.52
N ILE A 82 -1.16 -13.05 -4.43
CA ILE A 82 -1.18 -14.51 -4.52
C ILE A 82 -2.47 -14.99 -5.21
N TYR A 83 -3.61 -14.46 -4.80
CA TYR A 83 -4.88 -14.81 -5.41
C TYR A 83 -4.93 -14.42 -6.89
N GLY A 84 -4.47 -13.22 -7.24
CA GLY A 84 -4.38 -12.75 -8.61
C GLY A 84 -3.49 -13.67 -9.45
N TRP A 85 -2.30 -14.01 -8.97
CA TRP A 85 -1.40 -14.95 -9.65
C TRP A 85 -2.08 -16.29 -9.92
N TYR A 86 -2.70 -16.86 -8.89
CA TYR A 86 -3.44 -18.11 -9.05
C TYR A 86 -4.57 -18.02 -10.08
N ALA A 87 -5.39 -16.98 -10.02
CA ALA A 87 -6.52 -16.77 -10.90
C ALA A 87 -6.09 -16.62 -12.37
N TRP A 88 -5.05 -15.80 -12.64
CA TRP A 88 -4.57 -15.56 -14.00
C TRP A 88 -3.76 -16.72 -14.55
N SER A 89 -2.99 -17.44 -13.72
CA SER A 89 -2.25 -18.63 -14.17
C SER A 89 -3.16 -19.74 -14.67
N ARG A 90 -4.36 -19.86 -14.11
CA ARG A 90 -5.33 -20.87 -14.56
C ARG A 90 -5.97 -20.51 -15.91
N GLN A 91 -6.22 -19.23 -16.17
CA GLN A 91 -6.82 -18.79 -17.42
C GLN A 91 -5.87 -19.00 -18.62
N THR A 92 -4.57 -18.75 -18.43
CA THR A 92 -3.54 -18.99 -19.47
C THR A 92 -3.44 -20.46 -19.86
N SER A 93 -3.71 -21.38 -18.94
CA SER A 93 -3.63 -22.84 -19.16
C SER A 93 -4.80 -23.42 -19.95
N GLN A 94 -5.96 -22.75 -20.00
CA GLN A 94 -7.18 -23.30 -20.61
C GLN A 94 -7.49 -22.80 -22.03
N ASN A 95 -6.59 -22.03 -22.65
CA ASN A 95 -6.78 -21.52 -24.02
C ASN A 95 -8.14 -20.81 -24.23
N GLU A 96 -8.77 -20.36 -23.17
CA GLU A 96 -10.01 -19.59 -23.26
C GLU A 96 -9.66 -18.18 -23.75
N ALA A 97 -10.36 -17.79 -24.81
CA ALA A 97 -10.23 -16.55 -25.51
C ALA A 97 -9.92 -15.38 -24.59
N GLU A 98 -8.85 -14.63 -24.94
CA GLU A 98 -8.52 -13.33 -24.38
C GLU A 98 -9.78 -12.62 -23.90
N LEU A 99 -9.78 -12.22 -22.62
CA LEU A 99 -10.86 -11.41 -22.05
C LEU A 99 -11.06 -10.20 -22.95
N LYS A 100 -11.97 -10.32 -23.91
CA LYS A 100 -12.32 -9.21 -24.81
C LYS A 100 -12.72 -8.04 -23.95
N ILE A 101 -11.88 -7.03 -23.88
CA ILE A 101 -12.19 -5.76 -23.22
C ILE A 101 -13.45 -5.22 -23.87
N ARG A 102 -14.56 -5.34 -23.18
CA ARG A 102 -15.85 -4.78 -23.61
C ARG A 102 -16.06 -3.45 -22.91
N TRP A 103 -16.33 -2.44 -23.70
CA TRP A 103 -16.80 -1.18 -23.14
C TRP A 103 -18.03 -1.42 -22.28
N LEU A 104 -17.98 -0.96 -21.04
CA LEU A 104 -19.11 -1.09 -20.12
C LEU A 104 -20.27 -0.24 -20.66
N PRO A 105 -21.51 -0.79 -20.79
CA PRO A 105 -22.63 0.00 -21.25
C PRO A 105 -22.87 1.17 -20.30
N LEU A 106 -23.20 2.34 -20.85
CA LEU A 106 -23.28 3.62 -20.15
C LEU A 106 -24.05 3.55 -18.82
N PRO A 107 -25.22 2.87 -18.71
CA PRO A 107 -25.95 2.79 -17.45
C PRO A 107 -25.19 2.02 -16.37
N LYS A 108 -24.42 0.99 -16.71
CA LYS A 108 -23.55 0.27 -15.76
C LYS A 108 -22.33 1.10 -15.35
N ALA A 109 -21.75 1.87 -16.27
CA ALA A 109 -20.65 2.78 -15.95
C ALA A 109 -21.12 3.87 -14.97
N LEU A 110 -22.30 4.44 -15.18
CA LEU A 110 -22.90 5.43 -14.28
C LEU A 110 -23.22 4.85 -12.90
N SER A 111 -23.69 3.60 -12.82
CA SER A 111 -23.94 2.95 -11.52
C SER A 111 -22.65 2.72 -10.74
N TRP A 112 -21.57 2.30 -11.40
CA TRP A 112 -20.26 2.17 -10.77
C TRP A 112 -19.68 3.52 -10.34
N LEU A 113 -19.84 4.56 -11.16
CA LEU A 113 -19.45 5.92 -10.78
C LEU A 113 -20.19 6.39 -9.54
N ALA A 114 -21.51 6.16 -9.48
CA ALA A 114 -22.32 6.48 -8.29
C ALA A 114 -21.84 5.73 -7.04
N VAL A 115 -21.54 4.43 -7.16
CA VAL A 115 -20.98 3.64 -6.05
C VAL A 115 -19.63 4.22 -5.59
N CYS A 116 -18.75 4.59 -6.49
CA CYS A 116 -17.47 5.22 -6.15
C CYS A 116 -17.68 6.55 -5.42
N VAL A 117 -18.55 7.43 -5.93
CA VAL A 117 -18.83 8.74 -5.31
C VAL A 117 -19.44 8.56 -3.92
N VAL A 118 -20.40 7.66 -3.76
CA VAL A 118 -21.00 7.35 -2.45
C VAL A 118 -19.97 6.78 -1.49
N SER A 119 -19.12 5.87 -1.96
CA SER A 119 -18.05 5.28 -1.14
C SER A 119 -17.03 6.33 -0.68
N ILE A 120 -16.63 7.25 -1.56
CA ILE A 120 -15.73 8.36 -1.22
C ILE A 120 -16.42 9.29 -0.21
N GLY A 121 -17.69 9.63 -0.41
CA GLY A 121 -18.45 10.45 0.53
C GLY A 121 -18.57 9.82 1.91
N LEU A 122 -18.92 8.52 1.97
CA LEU A 122 -18.97 7.76 3.22
C LEU A 122 -17.60 7.73 3.91
N MET A 123 -16.54 7.44 3.16
CA MET A 123 -15.18 7.45 3.69
C MET A 123 -14.82 8.81 4.27
N THR A 124 -15.13 9.90 3.59
CA THR A 124 -14.82 11.26 4.06
C THR A 124 -15.56 11.60 5.36
N VAL A 125 -16.82 11.20 5.46
CA VAL A 125 -17.65 11.47 6.65
C VAL A 125 -17.24 10.61 7.85
N PHE A 126 -16.92 9.32 7.63
CA PHE A 126 -16.61 8.39 8.72
C PHE A 126 -15.14 8.38 9.12
N ILE A 127 -14.22 8.55 8.19
CA ILE A 127 -12.78 8.51 8.50
C ILE A 127 -12.35 9.74 9.29
N ASN A 128 -12.83 10.93 8.96
CA ASN A 128 -12.46 12.15 9.66
C ASN A 128 -12.74 12.12 11.17
N PRO A 129 -13.95 11.75 11.65
CA PRO A 129 -14.20 11.67 13.10
C PRO A 129 -13.44 10.51 13.75
N VAL A 130 -13.23 9.38 13.08
CA VAL A 130 -12.46 8.24 13.60
C VAL A 130 -10.99 8.63 13.77
N PHE A 131 -10.38 9.28 12.78
CA PHE A 131 -9.01 9.78 12.88
C PHE A 131 -8.87 10.86 13.95
N ALA A 132 -9.82 11.78 14.06
CA ALA A 132 -9.83 12.80 15.11
C ALA A 132 -9.96 12.17 16.51
N PHE A 133 -10.75 11.12 16.66
CA PHE A 133 -10.87 10.37 17.91
C PHE A 133 -9.57 9.63 18.23
N LEU A 134 -8.98 8.89 17.29
CA LEU A 134 -7.74 8.16 17.48
C LEU A 134 -6.55 9.08 17.81
N THR A 135 -6.45 10.24 17.15
CA THR A 135 -5.42 11.23 17.49
C THR A 135 -5.60 11.81 18.89
N ARG A 136 -6.83 12.09 19.32
CA ARG A 136 -7.10 12.55 20.68
C ARG A 136 -6.72 11.49 21.73
N VAL A 137 -7.07 10.23 21.50
CA VAL A 137 -6.70 9.11 22.37
C VAL A 137 -5.18 8.93 22.43
N ALA A 138 -4.49 8.96 21.29
CA ALA A 138 -3.03 8.86 21.23
C ALA A 138 -2.33 10.00 21.97
N VAL A 139 -2.83 11.22 21.84
CA VAL A 139 -2.31 12.39 22.57
C VAL A 139 -2.55 12.25 24.09
N MET A 140 -3.73 11.79 24.51
CA MET A 140 -4.02 11.54 25.94
C MET A 140 -3.10 10.48 26.55
N ILE A 141 -2.83 9.38 25.82
CA ILE A 141 -1.89 8.34 26.27
C ILE A 141 -0.46 8.90 26.38
N LYS A 142 -0.05 9.76 25.44
CA LYS A 142 1.28 10.39 25.48
C LYS A 142 1.43 11.34 26.66
N ILE A 143 0.42 12.15 26.94
CA ILE A 143 0.41 13.09 28.09
C ILE A 143 0.38 12.30 29.42
N GLY A 144 -0.42 11.24 29.50
CA GLY A 144 -0.46 10.38 30.69
C GLY A 144 0.89 9.72 30.99
N ARG A 145 1.63 9.27 29.98
CA ARG A 145 2.98 8.72 30.15
C ARG A 145 4.02 9.76 30.56
N ALA A 146 3.95 10.97 30.03
CA ALA A 146 4.84 12.06 30.39
C ALA A 146 4.64 12.45 31.86
N SER A 147 3.40 12.58 32.32
CA SER A 147 3.06 12.91 33.70
C SER A 147 3.48 11.82 34.71
N CYS A 148 3.49 10.55 34.32
CA CYS A 148 4.00 9.47 35.17
C CYS A 148 5.54 9.46 35.29
N ARG A 149 6.26 9.99 34.30
CA ARG A 149 7.74 10.01 34.26
C ARG A 149 8.33 11.16 35.09
N GLU A 150 7.58 12.23 35.31
CA GLU A 150 8.02 13.35 36.15
C GLU A 150 7.81 13.14 37.66
N ARG A 151 7.16 12.04 38.08
CA ARG A 151 6.89 11.74 39.51
C ARG A 151 7.82 10.69 40.11
N VAL A 152 8.89 10.29 39.40
CA VAL A 152 9.94 9.40 39.90
C VAL A 152 11.27 10.12 39.86
#